data_e108b8cfbfa6dcee328cef529162bb33
#
_entry.id   e108b8cfbfa6dcee328cef529162bb33
#
_cell.length_a   1.000
_cell.length_b   1.000
_cell.length_c   1.000
_cell.angle_alpha   90.00
_cell.angle_beta   90.00
_cell.angle_gamma   90.00
#
_symmetry.space_group_name_H-M   'P 1'
#
loop_
_entity.id
_entity.type
_entity.pdbx_description
1 polymer ?
#
loop_
_entity_poly.entity_id
_entity_poly.type
_entity_poly.pdbx_seq_one_letter_code
_entity_poly.pdbx_strand_id
1 'polypeptide(L)'
;MLTPRQIEQVKATVPVLREHGVLLTTHFYRRMLEGNPELRNIFNQAHQARGRQQKALAEAVLAYAENIENPAVLLPAVKFIASKHATVGIRAEHYPIVGRHLLASIREVLGEAASDELLEAWGAAYGQLADLMIGVESGIYEAQANADGGWSGWRPFIVSRRVEETPDVVSLYLTPADGGKVPVWKPGQFVSVRAYLPELKLVQPRQYSLSAAPEDRSQLRISVKRIAATGDAPAGLMSNHLHKCLKAGDTIDVSAPAGEFHLAEGTNPVFLAGAGIGVTPIFAMLESIARNTPERQVTFVQVARTASELVFVNEVREAANKLKNAKLLAFVTQPAEADTTIKCPCVKLGARPSVEDIRALAPSADVDAYLCGPGDFMSGMRAALEAAGVPARQIHAEVFGTGSEA
;
A
#
# COMPACT_ATOMS: atom_id res chain seq x y z
N MET A 1 0.45 -28.01 -15.78
CA MET A 1 -0.96 -28.03 -15.29
C MET A 1 -1.06 -29.10 -14.23
N LEU A 2 -1.81 -28.84 -13.16
CA LEU A 2 -2.07 -29.80 -12.09
C LEU A 2 -2.95 -30.94 -12.59
N THR A 3 -2.69 -32.17 -12.10
CA THR A 3 -3.56 -33.32 -12.34
C THR A 3 -4.82 -33.22 -11.47
N PRO A 4 -5.95 -33.87 -11.84
CA PRO A 4 -7.15 -33.92 -11.00
C PRO A 4 -6.87 -34.41 -9.58
N ARG A 5 -5.99 -35.40 -9.41
CA ARG A 5 -5.59 -35.96 -8.12
C ARG A 5 -4.83 -34.91 -7.26
N GLN A 6 -3.92 -34.14 -7.87
CA GLN A 6 -3.21 -33.06 -7.16
C GLN A 6 -4.17 -31.94 -6.72
N ILE A 7 -5.13 -31.58 -7.57
CA ILE A 7 -6.19 -30.62 -7.23
C ILE A 7 -6.99 -31.12 -6.02
N GLU A 8 -7.42 -32.36 -6.03
CA GLU A 8 -8.17 -32.98 -4.92
C GLU A 8 -7.37 -32.96 -3.60
N GLN A 9 -6.08 -33.33 -3.66
CA GLN A 9 -5.18 -33.33 -2.51
C GLN A 9 -5.04 -31.91 -1.91
N VAL A 10 -4.83 -30.90 -2.74
CA VAL A 10 -4.72 -29.51 -2.26
C VAL A 10 -6.04 -29.02 -1.68
N LYS A 11 -7.18 -29.28 -2.32
CA LYS A 11 -8.51 -28.90 -1.82
C LYS A 11 -8.83 -29.57 -0.48
N ALA A 12 -8.39 -30.81 -0.27
CA ALA A 12 -8.58 -31.52 1.00
C ALA A 12 -7.88 -30.82 2.17
N THR A 13 -6.88 -29.96 1.94
CA THR A 13 -6.20 -29.19 2.99
C THR A 13 -6.91 -27.90 3.38
N VAL A 14 -7.94 -27.45 2.64
CA VAL A 14 -8.66 -26.18 2.93
C VAL A 14 -9.15 -26.07 4.37
N PRO A 15 -9.78 -27.10 4.99
CA PRO A 15 -10.18 -27.01 6.40
C PRO A 15 -8.99 -26.81 7.35
N VAL A 16 -7.88 -27.51 7.10
CA VAL A 16 -6.66 -27.40 7.89
C VAL A 16 -6.01 -26.01 7.74
N LEU A 17 -6.01 -25.47 6.53
CA LEU A 17 -5.47 -24.12 6.27
C LEU A 17 -6.31 -23.03 6.95
N ARG A 18 -7.63 -23.18 7.01
CA ARG A 18 -8.50 -22.25 7.73
C ARG A 18 -8.20 -22.21 9.24
N GLU A 19 -7.96 -23.37 9.84
CA GLU A 19 -7.72 -23.48 11.26
C GLU A 19 -6.26 -23.20 11.64
N HIS A 20 -5.31 -23.71 10.87
CA HIS A 20 -3.89 -23.73 11.22
C HIS A 20 -2.98 -22.94 10.26
N GLY A 21 -3.54 -22.24 9.29
CA GLY A 21 -2.75 -21.53 8.27
C GLY A 21 -1.77 -20.52 8.85
N VAL A 22 -2.16 -19.77 9.88
CA VAL A 22 -1.26 -18.82 10.54
C VAL A 22 -0.13 -19.52 11.29
N LEU A 23 -0.40 -20.68 11.92
CA LEU A 23 0.64 -21.50 12.56
C LEU A 23 1.67 -21.98 11.53
N LEU A 24 1.20 -22.51 10.39
CA LEU A 24 2.03 -22.95 9.28
C LEU A 24 2.91 -21.82 8.74
N THR A 25 2.33 -20.66 8.47
CA THR A 25 3.06 -19.53 7.91
C THR A 25 4.01 -18.87 8.92
N THR A 26 3.71 -18.95 10.22
CA THR A 26 4.62 -18.53 11.29
C THR A 26 5.85 -19.43 11.32
N HIS A 27 5.64 -20.76 11.26
CA HIS A 27 6.72 -21.74 11.16
C HIS A 27 7.56 -21.51 9.91
N PHE A 28 6.92 -21.33 8.77
CA PHE A 28 7.56 -21.06 7.48
C PHE A 28 8.47 -19.83 7.52
N TYR A 29 7.99 -18.66 7.97
CA TYR A 29 8.80 -17.45 8.02
C TYR A 29 10.00 -17.60 8.95
N ARG A 30 9.82 -18.19 10.12
CA ARG A 30 10.92 -18.49 11.05
C ARG A 30 11.98 -19.32 10.36
N ARG A 31 11.59 -20.47 9.80
CA ARG A 31 12.47 -21.41 9.12
C ARG A 31 13.21 -20.76 7.94
N MET A 32 12.50 -19.99 7.13
CA MET A 32 13.06 -19.33 5.96
C MET A 32 14.09 -18.25 6.35
N LEU A 33 13.76 -17.38 7.30
CA LEU A 33 14.63 -16.28 7.72
C LEU A 33 15.82 -16.74 8.58
N GLU A 34 15.75 -17.90 9.21
CA GLU A 34 16.88 -18.56 9.86
C GLU A 34 17.82 -19.22 8.85
N GLY A 35 17.26 -19.91 7.86
CA GLY A 35 18.02 -20.59 6.82
C GLY A 35 18.58 -19.67 5.72
N ASN A 36 17.99 -18.48 5.55
CA ASN A 36 18.35 -17.48 4.55
C ASN A 36 18.35 -16.07 5.18
N PRO A 37 19.35 -15.74 6.02
CA PRO A 37 19.37 -14.47 6.76
C PRO A 37 19.40 -13.22 5.88
N GLU A 38 19.93 -13.32 4.65
CA GLU A 38 19.96 -12.24 3.66
C GLU A 38 18.55 -11.72 3.31
N LEU A 39 17.54 -12.58 3.35
CA LEU A 39 16.14 -12.22 3.08
C LEU A 39 15.57 -11.25 4.12
N ARG A 40 16.17 -11.15 5.31
CA ARG A 40 15.77 -10.17 6.33
C ARG A 40 15.91 -8.73 5.83
N ASN A 41 16.74 -8.48 4.81
CA ASN A 41 16.87 -7.16 4.17
C ASN A 41 15.70 -6.84 3.23
N ILE A 42 14.93 -7.83 2.82
CA ILE A 42 13.77 -7.65 1.91
C ILE A 42 12.47 -7.57 2.74
N PHE A 43 12.33 -8.45 3.74
CA PHE A 43 11.11 -8.54 4.53
C PHE A 43 11.05 -7.49 5.63
N ASN A 44 9.88 -6.86 5.78
CA ASN A 44 9.61 -5.89 6.83
C ASN A 44 9.62 -6.54 8.22
N GLN A 45 10.69 -6.34 8.99
CA GLN A 45 10.84 -6.95 10.31
C GLN A 45 9.76 -6.54 11.31
N ALA A 46 9.21 -5.32 11.21
CA ALA A 46 8.12 -4.89 12.09
C ALA A 46 6.79 -5.62 11.78
N HIS A 47 6.53 -5.96 10.52
CA HIS A 47 5.36 -6.78 10.15
C HIS A 47 5.54 -8.24 10.53
N GLN A 48 6.78 -8.75 10.45
CA GLN A 48 7.11 -10.09 10.95
C GLN A 48 6.85 -10.19 12.45
N ALA A 49 7.33 -9.24 13.25
CA ALA A 49 7.14 -9.24 14.70
C ALA A 49 5.66 -9.15 15.14
N ARG A 50 4.81 -8.55 14.30
CA ARG A 50 3.36 -8.39 14.58
C ARG A 50 2.48 -9.49 13.99
N GLY A 51 3.03 -10.48 13.32
CA GLY A 51 2.29 -11.57 12.69
C GLY A 51 1.48 -11.18 11.44
N ARG A 52 1.59 -9.94 10.97
CA ARG A 52 0.79 -9.44 9.83
C ARG A 52 1.14 -10.13 8.52
N GLN A 53 2.44 -10.36 8.25
CA GLN A 53 2.87 -11.08 7.06
C GLN A 53 2.46 -12.54 7.10
N GLN A 54 2.52 -13.17 8.28
CA GLN A 54 2.09 -14.54 8.48
C GLN A 54 0.60 -14.70 8.16
N LYS A 55 -0.24 -13.82 8.70
CA LYS A 55 -1.68 -13.81 8.41
C LYS A 55 -1.95 -13.59 6.91
N ALA A 56 -1.34 -12.58 6.29
CA ALA A 56 -1.53 -12.28 4.88
C ALA A 56 -1.11 -13.46 3.97
N LEU A 57 0.00 -14.14 4.27
CA LEU A 57 0.41 -15.32 3.51
C LEU A 57 -0.56 -16.50 3.74
N ALA A 58 -1.03 -16.71 4.97
CA ALA A 58 -2.01 -17.76 5.25
C ALA A 58 -3.32 -17.55 4.46
N GLU A 59 -3.82 -16.32 4.42
CA GLU A 59 -4.99 -15.94 3.64
C GLU A 59 -4.78 -16.15 2.12
N ALA A 60 -3.61 -15.77 1.60
CA ALA A 60 -3.28 -15.96 0.19
C ALA A 60 -3.18 -17.44 -0.19
N VAL A 61 -2.53 -18.27 0.65
CA VAL A 61 -2.42 -19.73 0.44
C VAL A 61 -3.79 -20.41 0.51
N LEU A 62 -4.62 -20.02 1.48
CA LEU A 62 -5.99 -20.50 1.60
C LEU A 62 -6.81 -20.15 0.36
N ALA A 63 -6.82 -18.87 -0.03
CA ALA A 63 -7.55 -18.41 -1.22
C ALA A 63 -7.09 -19.15 -2.49
N TYR A 64 -5.79 -19.42 -2.62
CA TYR A 64 -5.28 -20.21 -3.74
C TYR A 64 -5.78 -21.65 -3.71
N ALA A 65 -5.77 -22.32 -2.55
CA ALA A 65 -6.28 -23.69 -2.41
C ALA A 65 -7.79 -23.79 -2.70
N GLU A 66 -8.57 -22.80 -2.27
CA GLU A 66 -10.01 -22.72 -2.53
C GLU A 66 -10.33 -22.51 -4.02
N ASN A 67 -9.47 -21.82 -4.75
CA ASN A 67 -9.69 -21.45 -6.15
C ASN A 67 -8.73 -22.17 -7.11
N ILE A 68 -8.15 -23.31 -6.71
CA ILE A 68 -7.09 -24.00 -7.46
C ILE A 68 -7.56 -24.49 -8.84
N GLU A 69 -8.85 -24.74 -9.04
CA GLU A 69 -9.45 -25.11 -10.33
C GLU A 69 -9.59 -23.92 -11.28
N ASN A 70 -9.69 -22.70 -10.74
CA ASN A 70 -9.80 -21.47 -11.49
C ASN A 70 -8.98 -20.33 -10.86
N PRO A 71 -7.64 -20.41 -10.88
CA PRO A 71 -6.77 -19.40 -10.25
C PRO A 71 -6.88 -18.02 -10.91
N ALA A 72 -7.51 -17.91 -12.07
CA ALA A 72 -7.72 -16.63 -12.76
C ALA A 72 -8.56 -15.63 -11.94
N VAL A 73 -9.44 -16.09 -11.05
CA VAL A 73 -10.21 -15.24 -10.14
C VAL A 73 -9.31 -14.47 -9.16
N LEU A 74 -8.08 -14.95 -8.92
CA LEU A 74 -7.10 -14.34 -8.03
C LEU A 74 -6.21 -13.29 -8.72
N LEU A 75 -6.35 -13.08 -10.03
CA LEU A 75 -5.51 -12.13 -10.78
C LEU A 75 -5.45 -10.71 -10.17
N PRO A 76 -6.55 -10.12 -9.65
CA PRO A 76 -6.46 -8.82 -8.98
C PRO A 76 -5.54 -8.87 -7.75
N ALA A 77 -5.67 -9.89 -6.89
CA ALA A 77 -4.81 -10.08 -5.73
C ALA A 77 -3.34 -10.36 -6.13
N VAL A 78 -3.12 -11.18 -7.17
CA VAL A 78 -1.79 -11.46 -7.72
C VAL A 78 -1.12 -10.17 -8.20
N LYS A 79 -1.81 -9.31 -8.96
CA LYS A 79 -1.28 -8.01 -9.42
C LYS A 79 -0.93 -7.10 -8.26
N PHE A 80 -1.80 -7.01 -7.27
CA PHE A 80 -1.56 -6.22 -6.06
C PHE A 80 -0.31 -6.69 -5.30
N ILE A 81 -0.14 -8.00 -5.10
CA ILE A 81 1.04 -8.57 -4.45
C ILE A 81 2.28 -8.36 -5.31
N ALA A 82 2.21 -8.62 -6.61
CA ALA A 82 3.32 -8.45 -7.54
C ALA A 82 3.83 -7.01 -7.60
N SER A 83 2.94 -6.01 -7.57
CA SER A 83 3.32 -4.60 -7.47
C SER A 83 4.14 -4.31 -6.22
N LYS A 84 3.75 -4.88 -5.07
CA LYS A 84 4.52 -4.74 -3.82
C LYS A 84 5.86 -5.46 -3.90
N HIS A 85 5.88 -6.69 -4.43
CA HIS A 85 7.09 -7.48 -4.63
C HIS A 85 8.10 -6.74 -5.52
N ALA A 86 7.65 -6.18 -6.63
CA ALA A 86 8.50 -5.43 -7.55
C ALA A 86 9.21 -4.25 -6.87
N THR A 87 8.53 -3.54 -5.97
CA THR A 87 9.11 -2.39 -5.28
C THR A 87 10.10 -2.75 -4.18
N VAL A 88 10.05 -3.96 -3.63
CA VAL A 88 11.01 -4.41 -2.62
C VAL A 88 12.12 -5.30 -3.20
N GLY A 89 12.07 -5.57 -4.51
CA GLY A 89 13.11 -6.29 -5.22
C GLY A 89 13.00 -7.80 -5.14
N ILE A 90 11.79 -8.37 -5.02
CA ILE A 90 11.57 -9.82 -5.18
C ILE A 90 11.87 -10.20 -6.63
N ARG A 91 12.60 -11.29 -6.83
CA ARG A 91 13.03 -11.82 -8.12
C ARG A 91 12.71 -13.31 -8.23
N ALA A 92 12.75 -13.85 -9.45
CA ALA A 92 12.46 -15.24 -9.72
C ALA A 92 13.31 -16.21 -8.86
N GLU A 93 14.58 -15.88 -8.57
CA GLU A 93 15.46 -16.68 -7.74
C GLU A 93 15.02 -16.84 -6.28
N HIS A 94 14.12 -16.00 -5.79
CA HIS A 94 13.58 -16.10 -4.42
C HIS A 94 12.52 -17.20 -4.31
N TYR A 95 11.79 -17.51 -5.39
CA TYR A 95 10.69 -18.47 -5.36
C TYR A 95 11.11 -19.90 -5.02
N PRO A 96 12.21 -20.44 -5.56
CA PRO A 96 12.72 -21.75 -5.12
C PRO A 96 13.06 -21.82 -3.62
N ILE A 97 13.56 -20.72 -3.04
CA ILE A 97 13.83 -20.64 -1.59
C ILE A 97 12.51 -20.72 -0.81
N VAL A 98 11.53 -19.92 -1.18
CA VAL A 98 10.20 -19.93 -0.57
C VAL A 98 9.54 -21.30 -0.67
N GLY A 99 9.51 -21.91 -1.85
CA GLY A 99 8.92 -23.24 -2.08
C GLY A 99 9.55 -24.33 -1.22
N ARG A 100 10.87 -24.39 -1.17
CA ARG A 100 11.60 -25.34 -0.31
C ARG A 100 11.21 -25.23 1.16
N HIS A 101 11.17 -23.99 1.69
CA HIS A 101 10.83 -23.76 3.09
C HIS A 101 9.33 -23.95 3.36
N LEU A 102 8.45 -23.66 2.43
CA LEU A 102 7.01 -23.90 2.56
C LEU A 102 6.70 -25.40 2.65
N LEU A 103 7.22 -26.21 1.73
CA LEU A 103 7.02 -27.65 1.71
C LEU A 103 7.60 -28.32 2.96
N ALA A 104 8.79 -27.91 3.38
CA ALA A 104 9.37 -28.39 4.63
C ALA A 104 8.51 -28.02 5.84
N SER A 105 7.93 -26.80 5.87
CA SER A 105 7.04 -26.38 6.95
C SER A 105 5.72 -27.16 6.97
N ILE A 106 5.16 -27.49 5.80
CA ILE A 106 3.98 -28.38 5.71
C ILE A 106 4.31 -29.73 6.33
N ARG A 107 5.45 -30.34 6.01
CA ARG A 107 5.89 -31.61 6.58
C ARG A 107 6.09 -31.54 8.10
N GLU A 108 6.79 -30.51 8.56
CA GLU A 108 7.14 -30.35 9.97
C GLU A 108 5.91 -30.02 10.86
N VAL A 109 4.93 -29.27 10.34
CA VAL A 109 3.72 -28.86 11.08
C VAL A 109 2.64 -29.94 11.07
N LEU A 110 2.44 -30.64 9.95
CA LEU A 110 1.40 -31.67 9.81
C LEU A 110 1.88 -33.06 10.22
N GLY A 111 3.19 -33.27 10.36
CA GLY A 111 3.76 -34.56 10.75
C GLY A 111 3.32 -35.70 9.82
N GLU A 112 2.80 -36.79 10.38
CA GLU A 112 2.36 -37.97 9.63
C GLU A 112 1.21 -37.68 8.63
N ALA A 113 0.42 -36.62 8.83
CA ALA A 113 -0.62 -36.23 7.90
C ALA A 113 -0.06 -35.63 6.59
N ALA A 114 1.21 -35.20 6.58
CA ALA A 114 1.91 -34.71 5.40
C ALA A 114 2.48 -35.89 4.57
N SER A 115 1.62 -36.66 3.90
CA SER A 115 2.06 -37.73 3.01
C SER A 115 2.93 -37.19 1.87
N ASP A 116 3.77 -38.05 1.29
CA ASP A 116 4.60 -37.68 0.14
C ASP A 116 3.74 -37.23 -1.06
N GLU A 117 2.58 -37.88 -1.28
CA GLU A 117 1.63 -37.45 -2.32
C GLU A 117 1.07 -36.03 -2.06
N LEU A 118 0.78 -35.69 -0.82
CA LEU A 118 0.33 -34.34 -0.47
C LEU A 118 1.43 -33.31 -0.73
N LEU A 119 2.67 -33.62 -0.39
CA LEU A 119 3.81 -32.74 -0.61
C LEU A 119 4.12 -32.56 -2.10
N GLU A 120 4.00 -33.61 -2.91
CA GLU A 120 4.11 -33.52 -4.36
C GLU A 120 2.99 -32.64 -4.96
N ALA A 121 1.75 -32.79 -4.47
CA ALA A 121 0.62 -31.97 -4.91
C ALA A 121 0.85 -30.49 -4.56
N TRP A 122 1.27 -30.18 -3.34
CA TRP A 122 1.61 -28.81 -2.94
C TRP A 122 2.85 -28.27 -3.65
N GLY A 123 3.84 -29.11 -3.97
CA GLY A 123 4.99 -28.73 -4.78
C GLY A 123 4.58 -28.29 -6.18
N ALA A 124 3.71 -29.05 -6.83
CA ALA A 124 3.17 -28.71 -8.15
C ALA A 124 2.27 -27.47 -8.11
N ALA A 125 1.41 -27.35 -7.09
CA ALA A 125 0.54 -26.19 -6.87
C ALA A 125 1.34 -24.90 -6.62
N TYR A 126 2.36 -24.96 -5.76
CA TYR A 126 3.27 -23.85 -5.51
C TYR A 126 4.03 -23.45 -6.79
N GLY A 127 4.53 -24.43 -7.57
CA GLY A 127 5.20 -24.16 -8.85
C GLY A 127 4.30 -23.37 -9.82
N GLN A 128 3.04 -23.77 -9.95
CA GLN A 128 2.08 -23.05 -10.78
C GLN A 128 1.83 -21.60 -10.30
N LEU A 129 1.69 -21.40 -8.99
CA LEU A 129 1.53 -20.06 -8.40
C LEU A 129 2.80 -19.21 -8.58
N ALA A 130 3.97 -19.82 -8.38
CA ALA A 130 5.26 -19.15 -8.57
C ALA A 130 5.45 -18.69 -10.03
N ASP A 131 5.15 -19.55 -11.00
CA ASP A 131 5.23 -19.20 -12.43
C ASP A 131 4.30 -18.04 -12.78
N LEU A 132 3.08 -18.04 -12.25
CA LEU A 132 2.12 -16.95 -12.43
C LEU A 132 2.66 -15.64 -11.84
N MET A 133 3.15 -15.67 -10.61
CA MET A 133 3.72 -14.49 -9.93
C MET A 133 4.95 -13.96 -10.67
N ILE A 134 5.90 -14.83 -11.02
CA ILE A 134 7.11 -14.48 -11.77
C ILE A 134 6.74 -13.83 -13.11
N GLY A 135 5.74 -14.38 -13.82
CA GLY A 135 5.28 -13.82 -15.09
C GLY A 135 4.71 -12.41 -14.94
N VAL A 136 3.87 -12.18 -13.93
CA VAL A 136 3.31 -10.84 -13.66
C VAL A 136 4.40 -9.85 -13.22
N GLU A 137 5.30 -10.27 -12.33
CA GLU A 137 6.42 -9.45 -11.86
C GLU A 137 7.39 -9.09 -12.99
N SER A 138 7.70 -10.05 -13.89
CA SER A 138 8.54 -9.79 -15.06
C SER A 138 7.94 -8.70 -15.94
N GLY A 139 6.63 -8.76 -16.21
CA GLY A 139 5.93 -7.73 -16.98
C GLY A 139 6.01 -6.34 -16.29
N ILE A 140 5.91 -6.30 -14.96
CA ILE A 140 6.08 -5.04 -14.20
C ILE A 140 7.51 -4.51 -14.36
N TYR A 141 8.53 -5.36 -14.17
CA TYR A 141 9.93 -4.94 -14.30
C TYR A 141 10.28 -4.47 -15.71
N GLU A 142 9.79 -5.15 -16.73
CA GLU A 142 9.97 -4.77 -18.13
C GLU A 142 9.31 -3.42 -18.44
N ALA A 143 8.07 -3.22 -18.00
CA ALA A 143 7.36 -1.96 -18.16
C ALA A 143 8.07 -0.81 -17.44
N GLN A 144 8.55 -1.03 -16.21
CA GLN A 144 9.31 -0.06 -15.45
C GLN A 144 10.65 0.30 -16.11
N ALA A 145 11.39 -0.69 -16.62
CA ALA A 145 12.68 -0.46 -17.27
C ALA A 145 12.55 0.25 -18.62
N ASN A 146 11.50 -0.05 -19.38
CA ASN A 146 11.28 0.51 -20.72
C ASN A 146 10.55 1.87 -20.71
N ALA A 147 9.99 2.29 -19.56
CA ALA A 147 9.37 3.61 -19.46
C ALA A 147 10.41 4.72 -19.64
N ASP A 148 10.01 5.80 -20.30
CA ASP A 148 10.88 6.97 -20.45
C ASP A 148 11.23 7.58 -19.08
N GLY A 149 12.52 7.53 -18.69
CA GLY A 149 13.03 7.88 -17.36
C GLY A 149 12.81 6.78 -16.32
N GLY A 150 12.39 5.58 -16.75
CA GLY A 150 12.15 4.43 -15.91
C GLY A 150 13.42 3.70 -15.48
N TRP A 151 13.25 2.78 -14.52
CA TRP A 151 14.31 1.88 -14.05
C TRP A 151 13.69 0.63 -13.42
N SER A 152 14.50 -0.41 -13.28
CA SER A 152 14.12 -1.62 -12.54
C SER A 152 15.01 -1.79 -11.31
N GLY A 153 14.42 -2.16 -10.18
CA GLY A 153 15.13 -2.32 -8.91
C GLY A 153 15.34 -0.98 -8.18
N TRP A 154 16.53 -0.78 -7.64
CA TRP A 154 16.87 0.37 -6.81
C TRP A 154 17.70 1.39 -7.58
N ARG A 155 17.30 2.67 -7.51
CA ARG A 155 18.01 3.81 -8.07
C ARG A 155 18.30 4.81 -6.96
N PRO A 156 19.52 5.35 -6.86
CA PRO A 156 19.85 6.36 -5.86
C PRO A 156 19.22 7.71 -6.19
N PHE A 157 18.65 8.35 -5.18
CA PHE A 157 18.07 9.68 -5.23
C PHE A 157 18.68 10.57 -4.16
N ILE A 158 18.84 11.85 -4.46
CA ILE A 158 19.25 12.88 -3.51
C ILE A 158 17.99 13.54 -2.95
N VAL A 159 17.95 13.75 -1.63
CA VAL A 159 16.96 14.60 -0.99
C VAL A 159 17.26 16.04 -1.38
N SER A 160 16.59 16.57 -2.40
CA SER A 160 16.81 17.93 -2.88
C SER A 160 16.18 18.98 -1.95
N ARG A 161 15.08 18.64 -1.30
CA ARG A 161 14.37 19.49 -0.35
C ARG A 161 13.63 18.65 0.68
N ARG A 162 13.57 19.17 1.90
CA ARG A 162 12.80 18.63 3.01
C ARG A 162 11.86 19.72 3.54
N VAL A 163 10.59 19.39 3.76
CA VAL A 163 9.55 20.30 4.25
C VAL A 163 8.83 19.65 5.43
N GLU A 164 8.75 20.38 6.54
CA GLU A 164 7.93 19.98 7.68
C GLU A 164 6.48 20.38 7.38
N GLU A 165 5.62 19.40 7.14
CA GLU A 165 4.20 19.61 6.82
C GLU A 165 3.37 19.80 8.11
N THR A 166 3.66 18.97 9.10
CA THR A 166 3.06 18.98 10.43
C THR A 166 4.13 18.57 11.47
N PRO A 167 3.87 18.63 12.77
CA PRO A 167 4.85 18.20 13.79
C PRO A 167 5.32 16.75 13.64
N ASP A 168 4.56 15.90 12.94
CA ASP A 168 4.87 14.48 12.77
C ASP A 168 4.92 14.02 11.30
N VAL A 169 4.79 14.94 10.33
CA VAL A 169 4.87 14.63 8.90
C VAL A 169 5.91 15.50 8.22
N VAL A 170 6.81 14.86 7.47
CA VAL A 170 7.80 15.51 6.63
C VAL A 170 7.65 15.07 5.17
N SER A 171 7.69 16.03 4.24
CA SER A 171 7.80 15.77 2.81
C SER A 171 9.25 15.79 2.38
N LEU A 172 9.65 14.74 1.65
CA LEU A 172 10.97 14.59 1.05
C LEU A 172 10.83 14.69 -0.46
N TYR A 173 11.52 15.62 -1.06
CA TYR A 173 11.64 15.78 -2.51
C TYR A 173 12.91 15.07 -2.96
N LEU A 174 12.75 14.14 -3.88
CA LEU A 174 13.78 13.16 -4.25
C LEU A 174 14.13 13.33 -5.73
N THR A 175 15.33 13.79 -6.01
CA THR A 175 15.84 14.00 -7.36
C THR A 175 16.81 12.86 -7.72
N PRO A 176 16.72 12.25 -8.92
CA PRO A 176 17.66 11.21 -9.31
C PRO A 176 19.10 11.67 -9.20
N ALA A 177 19.96 10.88 -8.51
CA ALA A 177 21.37 11.23 -8.31
C ALA A 177 22.19 11.27 -9.60
N ASP A 178 21.73 10.59 -10.64
CA ASP A 178 22.33 10.60 -11.99
C ASP A 178 21.88 11.78 -12.85
N GLY A 179 21.07 12.69 -12.33
CA GLY A 179 20.53 13.86 -13.05
C GLY A 179 19.50 13.54 -14.12
N GLY A 180 19.08 12.27 -14.25
CA GLY A 180 18.05 11.86 -15.19
C GLY A 180 16.65 12.27 -14.74
N LYS A 181 15.66 12.04 -15.59
CA LYS A 181 14.24 12.21 -15.26
C LYS A 181 13.65 10.94 -14.62
N VAL A 182 12.48 11.09 -13.98
CA VAL A 182 11.63 9.99 -13.52
C VAL A 182 10.55 9.69 -14.55
N PRO A 183 9.97 8.46 -14.56
CA PRO A 183 8.87 8.14 -15.47
C PRO A 183 7.62 8.93 -15.07
N VAL A 184 6.65 9.00 -15.96
CA VAL A 184 5.30 9.42 -15.60
C VAL A 184 4.68 8.30 -14.78
N TRP A 185 4.22 8.61 -13.56
CA TRP A 185 3.50 7.68 -12.71
C TRP A 185 2.01 8.02 -12.68
N LYS A 186 1.19 7.07 -12.25
CA LYS A 186 -0.24 7.31 -12.05
C LYS A 186 -0.48 7.88 -10.64
N PRO A 187 -1.26 8.97 -10.49
CA PRO A 187 -1.59 9.54 -9.17
C PRO A 187 -2.22 8.48 -8.27
N GLY A 188 -1.65 8.28 -7.08
CA GLY A 188 -2.02 7.20 -6.17
C GLY A 188 -0.98 6.09 -6.05
N GLN A 189 -0.09 5.93 -7.03
CA GLN A 189 1.02 4.98 -6.97
C GLN A 189 2.01 5.31 -5.84
N PHE A 190 2.81 4.32 -5.48
CA PHE A 190 3.81 4.41 -4.43
C PHE A 190 5.20 3.97 -4.92
N VAL A 191 6.20 4.31 -4.15
CA VAL A 191 7.58 3.80 -4.26
C VAL A 191 7.99 3.13 -2.97
N SER A 192 8.95 2.21 -3.02
CA SER A 192 9.70 1.81 -1.83
C SER A 192 10.96 2.66 -1.71
N VAL A 193 11.27 3.07 -0.49
CA VAL A 193 12.62 3.55 -0.15
C VAL A 193 13.28 2.56 0.80
N ARG A 194 14.60 2.42 0.72
CA ARG A 194 15.35 1.57 1.65
C ARG A 194 16.50 2.33 2.30
N ALA A 195 16.73 2.04 3.57
CA ALA A 195 17.86 2.57 4.33
C ALA A 195 18.43 1.52 5.26
N TYR A 196 19.69 1.64 5.58
CA TYR A 196 20.31 0.84 6.63
C TYR A 196 19.84 1.35 8.00
N LEU A 197 19.29 0.45 8.81
CA LEU A 197 18.85 0.73 10.17
C LEU A 197 19.86 0.14 11.17
N PRO A 198 20.66 0.98 11.85
CA PRO A 198 21.71 0.52 12.77
C PRO A 198 21.18 -0.38 13.89
N GLU A 199 19.95 -0.10 14.38
CA GLU A 199 19.31 -0.86 15.44
C GLU A 199 19.05 -2.33 15.08
N LEU A 200 18.80 -2.59 13.79
CA LEU A 200 18.57 -3.94 13.25
C LEU A 200 19.83 -4.54 12.61
N LYS A 201 20.81 -3.71 12.28
CA LYS A 201 21.96 -4.05 11.40
C LYS A 201 21.51 -4.61 10.04
N LEU A 202 20.42 -4.10 9.52
CA LEU A 202 19.77 -4.53 8.27
C LEU A 202 19.39 -3.33 7.40
N VAL A 203 19.41 -3.52 6.08
CA VAL A 203 18.75 -2.63 5.16
C VAL A 203 17.25 -2.96 5.18
N GLN A 204 16.40 -1.95 5.32
CA GLN A 204 14.96 -2.17 5.40
C GLN A 204 14.21 -1.33 4.35
N PRO A 205 13.38 -1.93 3.51
CA PRO A 205 12.50 -1.20 2.60
C PRO A 205 11.21 -0.78 3.30
N ARG A 206 10.63 0.37 2.88
CA ARG A 206 9.27 0.80 3.23
C ARG A 206 8.63 1.49 2.05
N GLN A 207 7.34 1.24 1.88
CA GLN A 207 6.50 1.81 0.85
C GLN A 207 5.92 3.16 1.29
N TYR A 208 5.96 4.14 0.39
CA TYR A 208 5.38 5.46 0.58
C TYR A 208 4.67 5.88 -0.71
N SER A 209 3.41 6.29 -0.58
CA SER A 209 2.67 6.84 -1.70
C SER A 209 3.34 8.11 -2.20
N LEU A 210 3.36 8.27 -3.51
CA LEU A 210 3.77 9.52 -4.13
C LEU A 210 2.72 10.59 -3.81
N SER A 211 3.16 11.68 -3.19
CA SER A 211 2.30 12.74 -2.66
C SER A 211 2.29 13.98 -3.54
N ALA A 212 2.62 13.83 -4.81
CA ALA A 212 2.54 14.87 -5.84
C ALA A 212 2.01 14.29 -7.14
N ALA A 213 1.46 15.15 -8.00
CA ALA A 213 1.07 14.80 -9.35
C ALA A 213 2.31 14.56 -10.25
N PRO A 214 2.19 13.76 -11.35
CA PRO A 214 3.32 13.24 -12.12
C PRO A 214 3.92 14.21 -13.15
N GLU A 215 3.48 15.46 -13.21
CA GLU A 215 3.88 16.41 -14.24
C GLU A 215 5.33 16.92 -14.08
N ASP A 216 5.83 17.00 -12.83
CA ASP A 216 7.24 17.31 -12.57
C ASP A 216 8.08 16.05 -12.61
N ARG A 217 8.66 15.78 -13.77
CA ARG A 217 9.51 14.62 -14.01
C ARG A 217 10.95 14.77 -13.54
N SER A 218 11.28 15.88 -12.86
CA SER A 218 12.62 16.09 -12.29
C SER A 218 12.79 15.46 -10.92
N GLN A 219 11.68 15.14 -10.22
CA GLN A 219 11.69 14.69 -8.85
C GLN A 219 10.46 13.86 -8.48
N LEU A 220 10.57 13.10 -7.40
CA LEU A 220 9.46 12.45 -6.71
C LEU A 220 9.21 13.16 -5.37
N ARG A 221 7.98 13.13 -4.85
CA ARG A 221 7.69 13.54 -3.48
C ARG A 221 7.06 12.39 -2.70
N ILE A 222 7.63 12.07 -1.56
CA ILE A 222 7.03 11.20 -0.55
C ILE A 222 6.83 11.99 0.73
N SER A 223 5.74 11.71 1.45
CA SER A 223 5.47 12.36 2.74
C SER A 223 5.38 11.29 3.83
N VAL A 224 6.20 11.45 4.84
CA VAL A 224 6.48 10.44 5.85
C VAL A 224 5.92 10.89 7.20
N LYS A 225 4.96 10.13 7.73
CA LYS A 225 4.49 10.32 9.11
C LYS A 225 5.41 9.57 10.07
N ARG A 226 5.91 10.28 11.08
CA ARG A 226 6.67 9.69 12.18
C ARG A 226 5.73 8.87 13.07
N ILE A 227 6.02 7.59 13.22
CA ILE A 227 5.26 6.70 14.09
C ILE A 227 5.92 6.72 15.48
N ALA A 228 5.26 7.35 16.44
CA ALA A 228 5.66 7.32 17.83
C ALA A 228 5.35 5.97 18.49
N ALA A 229 6.01 5.66 19.60
CA ALA A 229 5.62 4.56 20.46
C ALA A 229 4.24 4.85 21.08
N THR A 230 3.39 3.83 21.19
CA THR A 230 2.04 3.98 21.77
C THR A 230 1.72 2.71 22.59
N GLY A 231 1.55 2.86 23.89
CA GLY A 231 1.42 1.72 24.79
C GLY A 231 2.61 0.78 24.63
N ASP A 232 2.34 -0.51 24.44
CA ASP A 232 3.37 -1.56 24.22
C ASP A 232 3.91 -1.59 22.77
N ALA A 233 3.33 -0.83 21.86
CA ALA A 233 3.79 -0.78 20.47
C ALA A 233 5.02 0.11 20.33
N PRO A 234 6.18 -0.43 19.87
CA PRO A 234 7.40 0.35 19.70
C PRO A 234 7.25 1.40 18.58
N ALA A 235 8.07 2.43 18.65
CA ALA A 235 8.17 3.43 17.59
C ALA A 235 8.57 2.80 16.26
N GLY A 236 8.09 3.38 15.16
CA GLY A 236 8.42 2.92 13.81
C GLY A 236 9.87 3.23 13.45
N LEU A 237 10.73 2.23 13.30
CA LEU A 237 12.17 2.42 13.08
C LEU A 237 12.44 3.25 11.82
N MET A 238 11.93 2.83 10.65
CA MET A 238 12.18 3.54 9.38
C MET A 238 11.64 4.97 9.40
N SER A 239 10.38 5.19 9.83
CA SER A 239 9.82 6.54 9.84
C SER A 239 10.58 7.50 10.75
N ASN A 240 11.04 7.01 11.92
CA ASN A 240 11.89 7.79 12.82
C ASN A 240 13.30 8.02 12.25
N HIS A 241 13.87 7.02 11.57
CA HIS A 241 15.16 7.16 10.89
C HIS A 241 15.10 8.25 9.80
N LEU A 242 14.08 8.21 8.92
CA LEU A 242 13.88 9.22 7.88
C LEU A 242 13.69 10.63 8.45
N HIS A 243 12.95 10.75 9.57
CA HIS A 243 12.78 12.04 10.24
C HIS A 243 14.06 12.59 10.88
N LYS A 244 14.86 11.73 11.52
CA LYS A 244 16.02 12.15 12.29
C LYS A 244 17.29 12.29 11.46
N CYS A 245 17.48 11.38 10.52
CA CYS A 245 18.78 11.20 9.87
C CYS A 245 18.80 11.79 8.45
N LEU A 246 17.65 11.81 7.73
CA LEU A 246 17.65 12.23 6.33
C LEU A 246 17.49 13.75 6.20
N LYS A 247 18.48 14.39 5.56
CA LYS A 247 18.54 15.84 5.33
C LYS A 247 18.69 16.15 3.85
N ALA A 248 18.49 17.39 3.47
CA ALA A 248 18.82 17.85 2.11
C ALA A 248 20.30 17.59 1.80
N GLY A 249 20.57 17.01 0.65
CA GLY A 249 21.88 16.55 0.21
C GLY A 249 22.16 15.06 0.45
N ASP A 250 21.42 14.39 1.33
CA ASP A 250 21.60 12.96 1.60
C ASP A 250 21.03 12.11 0.46
N THR A 251 21.58 10.91 0.32
CA THR A 251 21.15 9.94 -0.71
C THR A 251 20.30 8.83 -0.10
N ILE A 252 19.27 8.41 -0.84
CA ILE A 252 18.43 7.26 -0.49
C ILE A 252 18.10 6.44 -1.74
N ASP A 253 18.03 5.14 -1.60
CA ASP A 253 17.62 4.25 -2.69
C ASP A 253 16.10 4.20 -2.82
N VAL A 254 15.60 4.32 -4.04
CA VAL A 254 14.17 4.37 -4.38
C VAL A 254 13.86 3.34 -5.46
N SER A 255 12.76 2.60 -5.31
CA SER A 255 12.22 1.72 -6.35
C SER A 255 11.48 2.54 -7.42
N ALA A 256 11.28 1.94 -8.61
CA ALA A 256 10.37 2.51 -9.58
C ALA A 256 8.92 2.58 -9.00
N PRO A 257 8.10 3.57 -9.45
CA PRO A 257 6.69 3.66 -9.07
C PRO A 257 5.91 2.40 -9.43
N ALA A 258 5.00 1.98 -8.55
CA ALA A 258 4.11 0.85 -8.75
C ALA A 258 2.82 1.04 -7.96
N GLY A 259 1.87 0.12 -8.11
CA GLY A 259 0.60 0.08 -7.38
C GLY A 259 -0.61 0.15 -8.29
N GLU A 260 -1.65 -0.58 -7.88
CA GLU A 260 -2.93 -0.67 -8.60
C GLU A 260 -3.96 0.37 -8.12
N PHE A 261 -3.69 0.99 -6.95
CA PHE A 261 -4.51 2.08 -6.42
C PHE A 261 -4.10 3.39 -7.08
N HIS A 262 -4.79 3.77 -8.15
CA HIS A 262 -4.51 5.01 -8.87
C HIS A 262 -5.77 5.60 -9.49
N LEU A 263 -5.73 6.90 -9.73
CA LEU A 263 -6.80 7.63 -10.38
C LEU A 263 -7.09 7.04 -11.77
N ALA A 264 -8.35 6.68 -12.01
CA ALA A 264 -8.82 6.26 -13.32
C ALA A 264 -8.98 7.48 -14.26
N GLU A 265 -8.63 7.27 -15.51
CA GLU A 265 -8.93 8.22 -16.56
C GLU A 265 -10.45 8.36 -16.75
N GLY A 266 -10.93 9.54 -17.12
CA GLY A 266 -12.34 9.76 -17.36
C GLY A 266 -12.84 11.08 -16.80
N THR A 267 -14.14 11.30 -16.97
CA THR A 267 -14.85 12.55 -16.59
C THR A 267 -15.87 12.34 -15.47
N ASN A 268 -16.03 11.10 -14.98
CA ASN A 268 -16.93 10.83 -13.86
C ASN A 268 -16.59 11.70 -12.66
N PRO A 269 -17.59 12.15 -11.88
CA PRO A 269 -17.34 12.77 -10.59
C PRO A 269 -16.42 11.92 -9.71
N VAL A 270 -15.58 12.58 -8.90
CA VAL A 270 -14.63 11.88 -8.03
C VAL A 270 -14.88 12.24 -6.57
N PHE A 271 -14.90 11.22 -5.72
CA PHE A 271 -14.91 11.35 -4.27
C PHE A 271 -13.57 10.90 -3.69
N LEU A 272 -12.78 11.84 -3.20
CA LEU A 272 -11.44 11.64 -2.67
C LEU A 272 -11.46 11.75 -1.16
N ALA A 273 -11.19 10.69 -0.41
CA ALA A 273 -11.21 10.74 1.05
C ALA A 273 -9.94 10.13 1.66
N GLY A 274 -9.25 10.94 2.48
CA GLY A 274 -8.03 10.56 3.17
C GLY A 274 -8.08 10.81 4.66
N ALA A 275 -7.58 9.85 5.48
CA ALA A 275 -7.43 10.04 6.91
C ALA A 275 -5.96 9.95 7.34
N GLY A 276 -5.53 10.92 8.15
CA GLY A 276 -4.13 11.05 8.57
C GLY A 276 -3.20 11.08 7.37
N ILE A 277 -2.14 10.24 7.37
CA ILE A 277 -1.18 10.19 6.26
C ILE A 277 -1.75 9.53 4.99
N GLY A 278 -2.91 8.88 5.06
CA GLY A 278 -3.65 8.39 3.87
C GLY A 278 -4.07 9.51 2.91
N VAL A 279 -3.95 10.77 3.31
CA VAL A 279 -4.14 11.92 2.41
C VAL A 279 -3.12 11.98 1.27
N THR A 280 -1.96 11.33 1.38
CA THR A 280 -0.85 11.45 0.40
C THR A 280 -1.23 11.01 -1.01
N PRO A 281 -1.75 9.80 -1.28
CA PRO A 281 -2.18 9.42 -2.63
C PRO A 281 -3.42 10.22 -3.06
N ILE A 282 -4.30 10.54 -2.14
CA ILE A 282 -5.54 11.28 -2.37
C ILE A 282 -5.25 12.71 -2.83
N PHE A 283 -4.25 13.36 -2.23
CA PHE A 283 -3.81 14.68 -2.65
C PHE A 283 -3.15 14.65 -4.04
N ALA A 284 -2.32 13.65 -4.33
CA ALA A 284 -1.74 13.49 -5.67
C ALA A 284 -2.83 13.37 -6.76
N MET A 285 -3.93 12.66 -6.46
CA MET A 285 -5.09 12.58 -7.35
C MET A 285 -5.77 13.94 -7.53
N LEU A 286 -6.02 14.66 -6.43
CA LEU A 286 -6.60 16.01 -6.48
C LEU A 286 -5.76 16.97 -7.32
N GLU A 287 -4.44 17.00 -7.09
CA GLU A 287 -3.50 17.84 -7.79
C GLU A 287 -3.49 17.54 -9.31
N SER A 288 -3.48 16.26 -9.66
CA SER A 288 -3.52 15.83 -11.06
C SER A 288 -4.83 16.22 -11.76
N ILE A 289 -5.98 16.05 -11.07
CA ILE A 289 -7.28 16.49 -11.64
C ILE A 289 -7.29 18.00 -11.83
N ALA A 290 -6.79 18.76 -10.86
CA ALA A 290 -6.75 20.22 -10.92
C ALA A 290 -5.89 20.75 -12.10
N ARG A 291 -4.90 19.98 -12.53
CA ARG A 291 -4.02 20.33 -13.68
C ARG A 291 -4.58 19.86 -15.01
N ASN A 292 -5.09 18.63 -15.06
CA ASN A 292 -5.36 17.94 -16.33
C ASN A 292 -6.84 17.92 -16.72
N THR A 293 -7.76 17.94 -15.73
CA THR A 293 -9.22 17.84 -15.93
C THR A 293 -9.98 18.78 -14.98
N PRO A 294 -9.73 20.11 -15.00
CA PRO A 294 -10.30 21.05 -14.02
C PRO A 294 -11.83 21.15 -14.05
N GLU A 295 -12.47 20.65 -15.12
CA GLU A 295 -13.93 20.57 -15.25
C GLU A 295 -14.53 19.41 -14.42
N ARG A 296 -13.70 18.41 -14.07
CA ARG A 296 -14.16 17.23 -13.35
C ARG A 296 -14.69 17.62 -11.97
N GLN A 297 -15.87 17.15 -11.62
CA GLN A 297 -16.44 17.40 -10.30
C GLN A 297 -15.68 16.62 -9.24
N VAL A 298 -15.18 17.30 -8.20
CA VAL A 298 -14.39 16.69 -7.12
C VAL A 298 -15.00 17.00 -5.76
N THR A 299 -15.21 15.96 -4.97
CA THR A 299 -15.44 16.07 -3.53
C THR A 299 -14.19 15.57 -2.81
N PHE A 300 -13.55 16.43 -2.02
CA PHE A 300 -12.34 16.07 -1.25
C PHE A 300 -12.63 16.12 0.24
N VAL A 301 -12.41 15.02 0.92
CA VAL A 301 -12.63 14.84 2.36
C VAL A 301 -11.32 14.49 3.04
N GLN A 302 -10.94 15.26 4.05
CA GLN A 302 -9.77 14.97 4.88
C GLN A 302 -10.20 14.78 6.33
N VAL A 303 -9.66 13.74 7.00
CA VAL A 303 -9.93 13.46 8.41
C VAL A 303 -8.62 13.45 9.19
N ALA A 304 -8.57 14.21 10.27
CA ALA A 304 -7.45 14.26 11.21
C ALA A 304 -7.96 14.25 12.66
N ARG A 305 -7.08 14.02 13.64
CA ARG A 305 -7.45 14.13 15.05
C ARG A 305 -7.55 15.59 15.45
N THR A 306 -6.54 16.38 15.15
CA THR A 306 -6.47 17.83 15.43
C THR A 306 -6.26 18.60 14.13
N ALA A 307 -6.56 19.90 14.11
CA ALA A 307 -6.35 20.72 12.92
C ALA A 307 -4.86 20.83 12.52
N SER A 308 -3.96 20.81 13.50
CA SER A 308 -2.51 20.81 13.26
C SER A 308 -1.98 19.52 12.59
N GLU A 309 -2.77 18.44 12.54
CA GLU A 309 -2.45 17.20 11.82
C GLU A 309 -3.01 17.19 10.39
N LEU A 310 -3.73 18.21 9.96
CA LEU A 310 -4.17 18.34 8.56
C LEU A 310 -2.97 18.65 7.67
N VAL A 311 -2.62 17.69 6.80
CA VAL A 311 -1.47 17.79 5.89
C VAL A 311 -1.91 18.48 4.60
N PHE A 312 -1.04 19.28 3.97
CA PHE A 312 -1.25 19.95 2.67
C PHE A 312 -2.40 20.94 2.60
N VAL A 313 -2.80 21.58 3.72
CA VAL A 313 -3.97 22.45 3.77
C VAL A 313 -3.94 23.56 2.70
N ASN A 314 -2.79 24.23 2.52
CA ASN A 314 -2.65 25.30 1.54
C ASN A 314 -2.64 24.74 0.10
N GLU A 315 -1.92 23.66 -0.14
CA GLU A 315 -1.84 23.02 -1.46
C GLU A 315 -3.20 22.44 -1.88
N VAL A 316 -3.97 21.86 -0.97
CA VAL A 316 -5.36 21.41 -1.21
C VAL A 316 -6.25 22.58 -1.63
N ARG A 317 -6.15 23.74 -0.97
CA ARG A 317 -6.90 24.95 -1.33
C ARG A 317 -6.47 25.48 -2.70
N GLU A 318 -5.18 25.52 -2.97
CA GLU A 318 -4.65 25.96 -4.27
C GLU A 318 -5.10 25.05 -5.42
N ALA A 319 -5.09 23.72 -5.20
CA ALA A 319 -5.60 22.77 -6.19
C ALA A 319 -7.11 22.96 -6.40
N ALA A 320 -7.88 23.07 -5.31
CA ALA A 320 -9.34 23.26 -5.40
C ALA A 320 -9.74 24.56 -6.09
N ASN A 321 -8.98 25.64 -5.91
CA ASN A 321 -9.23 26.93 -6.58
C ASN A 321 -9.07 26.85 -8.12
N LYS A 322 -8.38 25.84 -8.64
CA LYS A 322 -8.23 25.58 -10.07
C LYS A 322 -9.38 24.76 -10.65
N LEU A 323 -10.17 24.12 -9.79
CA LEU A 323 -11.30 23.29 -10.19
C LEU A 323 -12.56 24.12 -10.27
N LYS A 324 -13.39 23.90 -11.32
CA LYS A 324 -14.67 24.58 -11.45
C LYS A 324 -15.74 24.10 -10.47
N ASN A 325 -15.67 22.82 -10.11
CA ASN A 325 -16.67 22.15 -9.28
C ASN A 325 -16.00 21.35 -8.16
N ALA A 326 -15.43 22.04 -7.16
CA ALA A 326 -14.81 21.40 -6.00
C ALA A 326 -15.64 21.59 -4.73
N LYS A 327 -15.81 20.53 -3.96
CA LYS A 327 -16.27 20.56 -2.56
C LYS A 327 -15.15 20.08 -1.67
N LEU A 328 -14.75 20.91 -0.68
CA LEU A 328 -13.75 20.55 0.32
C LEU A 328 -14.41 20.41 1.69
N LEU A 329 -14.07 19.35 2.42
CA LEU A 329 -14.50 19.16 3.80
C LEU A 329 -13.40 18.52 4.64
N ALA A 330 -13.11 19.09 5.80
CA ALA A 330 -12.21 18.52 6.78
C ALA A 330 -12.99 18.15 8.06
N PHE A 331 -12.68 16.99 8.62
CA PHE A 331 -13.18 16.54 9.91
C PHE A 331 -12.04 16.50 10.91
N VAL A 332 -12.18 17.22 12.02
CA VAL A 332 -11.25 17.20 13.15
C VAL A 332 -11.91 16.45 14.29
N THR A 333 -11.48 15.22 14.53
CA THR A 333 -12.23 14.28 15.40
C THR A 333 -11.98 14.47 16.90
N GLN A 334 -10.85 15.06 17.26
CA GLN A 334 -10.42 15.34 18.64
C GLN A 334 -9.82 16.76 18.68
N PRO A 335 -10.65 17.81 18.50
CA PRO A 335 -10.13 19.17 18.40
C PRO A 335 -9.39 19.57 19.68
N ALA A 336 -8.21 20.17 19.50
CA ALA A 336 -7.49 20.84 20.57
C ALA A 336 -8.19 22.17 20.92
N GLU A 337 -7.89 22.76 22.06
CA GLU A 337 -8.46 24.05 22.47
C GLU A 337 -8.27 25.14 21.41
N ALA A 338 -7.08 25.20 20.80
CA ALA A 338 -6.77 26.15 19.73
C ALA A 338 -7.64 25.93 18.47
N ASP A 339 -8.11 24.71 18.21
CA ASP A 339 -8.91 24.37 17.04
C ASP A 339 -10.33 24.95 17.14
N THR A 340 -10.83 25.21 18.35
CA THR A 340 -12.18 25.74 18.61
C THR A 340 -12.41 27.15 18.05
N THR A 341 -11.33 27.85 17.68
CA THR A 341 -11.37 29.18 17.04
C THR A 341 -11.58 29.11 15.53
N ILE A 342 -11.50 27.91 14.92
CA ILE A 342 -11.67 27.72 13.47
C ILE A 342 -13.12 27.95 13.08
N LYS A 343 -13.38 29.01 12.29
CA LYS A 343 -14.72 29.39 11.81
C LYS A 343 -14.95 29.09 10.32
N CYS A 344 -14.25 28.09 9.76
CA CYS A 344 -14.45 27.69 8.37
C CYS A 344 -15.64 26.71 8.27
N PRO A 345 -16.67 27.00 7.45
CA PRO A 345 -17.78 26.06 7.21
C PRO A 345 -17.32 24.71 6.60
N CYS A 346 -16.12 24.71 6.00
CA CYS A 346 -15.49 23.54 5.44
C CYS A 346 -14.78 22.65 6.50
N VAL A 347 -14.80 23.03 7.79
CA VAL A 347 -14.19 22.25 8.88
C VAL A 347 -15.25 21.87 9.91
N LYS A 348 -15.44 20.57 10.12
CA LYS A 348 -16.31 20.03 11.18
C LYS A 348 -15.46 19.59 12.37
N LEU A 349 -15.69 20.21 13.51
CA LEU A 349 -14.99 19.93 14.77
C LEU A 349 -15.74 18.91 15.63
N GLY A 350 -15.02 18.00 16.29
CA GLY A 350 -15.59 17.01 17.21
C GLY A 350 -16.42 15.92 16.55
N ALA A 351 -16.32 15.78 15.22
CA ALA A 351 -17.15 14.86 14.46
C ALA A 351 -16.30 13.93 13.55
N ARG A 352 -16.85 12.75 13.29
CA ARG A 352 -16.42 11.86 12.19
C ARG A 352 -17.42 11.99 11.04
N PRO A 353 -17.02 11.71 9.79
CA PRO A 353 -17.96 11.65 8.68
C PRO A 353 -19.12 10.70 8.99
N SER A 354 -20.36 11.19 8.93
CA SER A 354 -21.58 10.39 9.07
C SER A 354 -22.09 9.93 7.70
N VAL A 355 -23.02 8.98 7.68
CA VAL A 355 -23.70 8.54 6.44
C VAL A 355 -24.43 9.72 5.78
N GLU A 356 -25.05 10.61 6.59
CA GLU A 356 -25.75 11.81 6.12
C GLU A 356 -24.78 12.80 5.48
N ASP A 357 -23.59 13.00 6.10
CA ASP A 357 -22.54 13.83 5.51
C ASP A 357 -22.10 13.30 4.15
N ILE A 358 -21.85 12.00 4.05
CA ILE A 358 -21.40 11.38 2.82
C ILE A 358 -22.48 11.40 1.74
N ARG A 359 -23.74 11.15 2.10
CA ARG A 359 -24.88 11.26 1.17
C ARG A 359 -25.05 12.69 0.63
N ALA A 360 -24.81 13.71 1.46
CA ALA A 360 -24.87 15.11 1.02
C ALA A 360 -23.68 15.52 0.15
N LEU A 361 -22.56 14.83 0.29
CA LEU A 361 -21.30 15.12 -0.41
C LEU A 361 -21.14 14.31 -1.70
N ALA A 362 -21.62 13.06 -1.74
CA ALA A 362 -21.52 12.21 -2.90
C ALA A 362 -22.38 12.77 -4.05
N PRO A 363 -21.79 13.14 -5.19
CA PRO A 363 -22.49 13.90 -6.24
C PRO A 363 -23.51 13.04 -7.00
N SER A 364 -23.30 11.73 -7.09
CA SER A 364 -24.16 10.78 -7.81
C SER A 364 -23.75 9.33 -7.53
N ALA A 365 -24.55 8.37 -8.00
CA ALA A 365 -24.19 6.95 -7.98
C ALA A 365 -23.05 6.60 -8.97
N ASP A 366 -22.74 7.48 -9.93
CA ASP A 366 -21.69 7.28 -10.92
C ASP A 366 -20.31 7.84 -10.46
N VAL A 367 -20.18 8.17 -9.16
CA VAL A 367 -18.95 8.70 -8.61
C VAL A 367 -17.88 7.61 -8.46
N ASP A 368 -16.66 7.88 -8.90
CA ASP A 368 -15.48 7.07 -8.58
C ASP A 368 -14.91 7.51 -7.23
N ALA A 369 -14.98 6.66 -6.22
CA ALA A 369 -14.55 6.96 -4.86
C ALA A 369 -13.17 6.35 -4.57
N TYR A 370 -12.25 7.16 -4.04
CA TYR A 370 -10.90 6.75 -3.64
C TYR A 370 -10.70 7.01 -2.15
N LEU A 371 -10.41 5.95 -1.42
CA LEU A 371 -10.31 5.97 0.04
C LEU A 371 -8.91 5.53 0.47
N CYS A 372 -8.26 6.28 1.38
CA CYS A 372 -7.02 5.86 1.99
C CYS A 372 -6.91 6.32 3.45
N GLY A 373 -6.61 5.39 4.36
CA GLY A 373 -6.50 5.68 5.79
C GLY A 373 -6.50 4.44 6.68
N PRO A 374 -6.72 4.60 8.00
CA PRO A 374 -6.87 3.49 8.93
C PRO A 374 -8.09 2.60 8.63
N GLY A 375 -8.02 1.32 9.02
CA GLY A 375 -9.06 0.32 8.72
C GLY A 375 -10.48 0.76 9.12
N ASP A 376 -10.66 1.25 10.34
CA ASP A 376 -11.98 1.74 10.81
C ASP A 376 -12.53 2.89 9.95
N PHE A 377 -11.65 3.80 9.51
CA PHE A 377 -12.04 4.87 8.60
C PHE A 377 -12.47 4.31 7.24
N MET A 378 -11.69 3.37 6.71
CA MET A 378 -11.96 2.75 5.41
C MET A 378 -13.30 2.01 5.40
N SER A 379 -13.53 1.17 6.42
CA SER A 379 -14.77 0.41 6.57
C SER A 379 -15.99 1.33 6.74
N GLY A 380 -15.87 2.37 7.57
CA GLY A 380 -16.92 3.35 7.78
C GLY A 380 -17.26 4.15 6.52
N MET A 381 -16.25 4.61 5.78
CA MET A 381 -16.44 5.36 4.54
C MET A 381 -17.02 4.50 3.42
N ARG A 382 -16.57 3.25 3.28
CA ARG A 382 -17.14 2.30 2.32
C ARG A 382 -18.62 2.08 2.60
N ALA A 383 -18.97 1.72 3.84
CA ALA A 383 -20.38 1.50 4.23
C ALA A 383 -21.24 2.74 3.98
N ALA A 384 -20.72 3.95 4.27
CA ALA A 384 -21.46 5.19 4.05
C ALA A 384 -21.67 5.50 2.56
N LEU A 385 -20.67 5.24 1.70
CA LEU A 385 -20.80 5.40 0.25
C LEU A 385 -21.75 4.39 -0.35
N GLU A 386 -21.70 3.12 0.05
CA GLU A 386 -22.65 2.09 -0.37
C GLU A 386 -24.08 2.43 0.06
N ALA A 387 -24.27 2.91 1.29
CA ALA A 387 -25.56 3.41 1.77
C ALA A 387 -26.05 4.67 1.04
N ALA A 388 -25.14 5.45 0.45
CA ALA A 388 -25.44 6.57 -0.43
C ALA A 388 -25.74 6.15 -1.88
N GLY A 389 -25.63 4.86 -2.21
CA GLY A 389 -25.95 4.30 -3.52
C GLY A 389 -24.73 4.16 -4.46
N VAL A 390 -23.51 4.37 -3.97
CA VAL A 390 -22.28 4.16 -4.77
C VAL A 390 -22.01 2.67 -4.91
N PRO A 391 -21.92 2.12 -6.13
CA PRO A 391 -21.63 0.70 -6.34
C PRO A 391 -20.26 0.31 -5.79
N ALA A 392 -20.14 -0.86 -5.15
CA ALA A 392 -18.88 -1.35 -4.56
C ALA A 392 -17.70 -1.36 -5.55
N ARG A 393 -17.96 -1.64 -6.85
CA ARG A 393 -16.94 -1.62 -7.92
C ARG A 393 -16.32 -0.24 -8.20
N GLN A 394 -16.99 0.84 -7.81
CA GLN A 394 -16.54 2.23 -7.94
C GLN A 394 -15.86 2.76 -6.67
N ILE A 395 -15.77 1.94 -5.61
CA ILE A 395 -15.12 2.30 -4.36
C ILE A 395 -13.73 1.65 -4.33
N HIS A 396 -12.71 2.44 -4.64
CA HIS A 396 -11.32 2.05 -4.63
C HIS A 396 -10.70 2.38 -3.27
N ALA A 397 -9.97 1.43 -2.70
CA ALA A 397 -9.47 1.59 -1.35
C ALA A 397 -8.02 1.07 -1.23
N GLU A 398 -7.16 1.79 -0.51
CA GLU A 398 -5.82 1.35 -0.16
C GLU A 398 -5.56 1.51 1.33
N VAL A 399 -5.15 0.40 1.97
CA VAL A 399 -4.74 0.37 3.37
C VAL A 399 -3.22 0.32 3.47
N PHE A 400 -2.62 1.20 4.27
CA PHE A 400 -1.19 1.16 4.52
C PHE A 400 -0.83 0.00 5.45
N GLY A 401 -0.26 -1.06 4.89
CA GLY A 401 0.15 -2.24 5.63
C GLY A 401 0.15 -3.51 4.78
N THR A 402 0.30 -4.65 5.45
CA THR A 402 0.11 -5.98 4.85
C THR A 402 -1.27 -6.49 5.23
N GLY A 403 -2.01 -6.99 4.25
CA GLY A 403 -3.34 -7.58 4.42
C GLY A 403 -4.43 -6.77 3.71
N SER A 404 -5.41 -7.49 3.19
CA SER A 404 -6.64 -6.99 2.58
C SER A 404 -7.69 -6.70 3.66
N GLU A 405 -7.39 -5.81 4.63
CA GLU A 405 -8.44 -5.28 5.49
C GLU A 405 -9.09 -4.08 4.78
N ALA A 406 -9.98 -4.37 3.85
CA ALA A 406 -10.96 -3.44 3.30
C ALA A 406 -12.31 -4.15 3.13
#